data_5f82d908b8f8fff1adb552d65ad7c33e
#
_entry.id   5f82d908b8f8fff1adb552d65ad7c33e
#
_cell.length_a   1.000
_cell.length_b   1.000
_cell.length_c   1.000
_cell.angle_alpha   90.00
_cell.angle_beta   90.00
_cell.angle_gamma   90.00
#
_symmetry.space_group_name_H-M   'P 1'
#
loop_
_entity.id
_entity.type
_entity.pdbx_description
1 polymer ?
#
loop_
_entity_poly.entity_id
_entity_poly.type
_entity_poly.pdbx_seq_one_letter_code
_entity_poly.pdbx_strand_id
1 'polypeptide(L)'
;MFNREVIQDVVNFIQSQDGVITKKELSERVKNKYNLTRDRSVFYGEWFAIRFCKVKSTFSNTVLALSVLQKYDKISFIVCAIKHDKNHLMLANATFLKKISHSSQDLRRDNIKGSFNGSDIMRNFEGVQNTPINFEFLFTSHENYSFEENLERLVEATNNIAPKGKRFEPTQRQRMCIYESIERAITFLQSKEYILLDEDLHNRVCSVESEILIASLIDNVNVRGRVIEYLITSREDTLKHTLMRCLHEGTHLPEISTPDKLGDYERNFKNYITQTDIKTKVLFLNSNPKGYNIDKLLSFLAEERSVYLIYIVAIDENENIKTKLCSMYNDQLLSGTKIIKHWAGRNSRGVTQYIGKNLESIINRFDWGIDSIKSQKFISECLEL
;
A
#
# COMPACT_ATOMS: atom_id res chain seq x y z
N MET A 1 -9.02 29.42 16.57
CA MET A 1 -8.28 30.46 17.37
C MET A 1 -7.05 29.81 18.00
N PHE A 2 -5.88 30.41 17.87
CA PHE A 2 -4.61 29.91 18.44
C PHE A 2 -4.52 30.25 19.94
N ASN A 3 -4.28 29.23 20.76
CA ASN A 3 -4.03 29.45 22.21
C ASN A 3 -2.54 29.33 22.49
N ARG A 4 -1.87 30.49 22.56
CA ARG A 4 -0.42 30.59 22.71
C ARG A 4 0.11 29.92 23.96
N GLU A 5 -0.55 30.11 25.11
CA GLU A 5 -0.08 29.57 26.38
C GLU A 5 -0.13 28.03 26.39
N VAL A 6 -1.26 27.48 25.97
CA VAL A 6 -1.43 26.02 25.88
C VAL A 6 -0.44 25.40 24.89
N ILE A 7 -0.29 25.99 23.69
CA ILE A 7 0.62 25.45 22.68
C ILE A 7 2.08 25.54 23.14
N GLN A 8 2.46 26.65 23.81
CA GLN A 8 3.83 26.78 24.31
C GLN A 8 4.10 25.77 25.46
N ASP A 9 3.14 25.53 26.36
CA ASP A 9 3.28 24.50 27.38
C ASP A 9 3.39 23.09 26.79
N VAL A 10 2.58 22.79 25.78
CA VAL A 10 2.68 21.49 25.02
C VAL A 10 4.05 21.32 24.38
N VAL A 11 4.55 22.36 23.71
CA VAL A 11 5.87 22.34 23.06
C VAL A 11 6.96 22.10 24.11
N ASN A 12 6.99 22.89 25.17
CA ASN A 12 7.97 22.79 26.25
C ASN A 12 7.94 21.42 26.93
N PHE A 13 6.75 20.89 27.19
CA PHE A 13 6.57 19.57 27.78
C PHE A 13 7.11 18.45 26.86
N ILE A 14 6.80 18.49 25.56
CA ILE A 14 7.27 17.46 24.63
C ILE A 14 8.79 17.55 24.45
N GLN A 15 9.37 18.75 24.36
CA GLN A 15 10.81 18.96 24.25
C GLN A 15 11.57 18.54 25.52
N SER A 16 10.99 18.71 26.71
CA SER A 16 11.59 18.21 27.95
C SER A 16 11.71 16.68 28.00
N GLN A 17 11.08 15.96 27.09
CA GLN A 17 11.13 14.50 26.96
C GLN A 17 12.01 14.05 25.79
N ASP A 18 12.85 14.93 25.24
CA ASP A 18 13.77 14.60 24.15
C ASP A 18 14.74 13.48 24.54
N GLY A 19 14.88 12.46 23.69
CA GLY A 19 15.82 11.34 23.86
C GLY A 19 15.51 10.36 24.98
N VAL A 20 14.46 10.57 25.77
CA VAL A 20 14.27 9.86 27.04
C VAL A 20 13.19 8.79 27.01
N ILE A 21 12.14 8.94 26.17
CA ILE A 21 10.98 8.05 26.24
C ILE A 21 10.51 7.51 24.89
N THR A 22 9.79 6.38 24.95
CA THR A 22 9.20 5.75 23.77
C THR A 22 8.01 6.55 23.24
N LYS A 23 7.66 6.32 21.95
CA LYS A 23 6.45 6.92 21.36
C LYS A 23 5.19 6.65 22.20
N LYS A 24 5.04 5.42 22.73
CA LYS A 24 3.87 5.01 23.51
C LYS A 24 3.79 5.81 24.81
N GLU A 25 4.89 5.88 25.54
CA GLU A 25 4.96 6.63 26.79
C GLU A 25 4.75 8.13 26.57
N LEU A 26 5.40 8.74 25.58
CA LEU A 26 5.22 10.16 25.28
C LEU A 26 3.76 10.46 24.94
N SER A 27 3.13 9.66 24.10
CA SER A 27 1.75 9.88 23.70
C SER A 27 0.77 9.77 24.87
N GLU A 28 0.97 8.80 25.78
CA GLU A 28 0.13 8.66 26.97
C GLU A 28 0.38 9.79 28.00
N ARG A 29 1.63 10.22 28.19
CA ARG A 29 1.93 11.36 29.09
C ARG A 29 1.28 12.66 28.60
N VAL A 30 1.39 12.95 27.29
CA VAL A 30 0.75 14.14 26.69
C VAL A 30 -0.76 14.03 26.77
N LYS A 31 -1.34 12.87 26.44
CA LYS A 31 -2.79 12.63 26.57
C LYS A 31 -3.29 12.92 27.99
N ASN A 32 -2.62 12.37 29.00
CA ASN A 32 -3.04 12.50 30.40
C ASN A 32 -2.84 13.93 30.90
N LYS A 33 -1.69 14.58 30.61
CA LYS A 33 -1.41 15.94 31.06
C LYS A 33 -2.43 16.95 30.53
N TYR A 34 -2.84 16.80 29.25
CA TYR A 34 -3.75 17.76 28.59
C TYR A 34 -5.19 17.24 28.47
N ASN A 35 -5.51 16.13 29.13
CA ASN A 35 -6.83 15.49 29.10
C ASN A 35 -7.38 15.32 27.70
N LEU A 36 -6.53 14.78 26.77
CA LEU A 36 -6.89 14.64 25.39
C LEU A 36 -7.73 13.39 25.14
N THR A 37 -8.66 13.52 24.22
CA THR A 37 -9.42 12.37 23.67
C THR A 37 -8.61 11.72 22.56
N ARG A 38 -8.64 10.38 22.50
CA ARG A 38 -8.00 9.61 21.42
C ARG A 38 -9.01 9.27 20.34
N ASP A 39 -8.67 9.67 19.10
CA ASP A 39 -9.36 9.25 17.89
C ASP A 39 -8.34 8.50 16.99
N ARG A 40 -8.36 7.17 17.03
CA ARG A 40 -7.41 6.28 16.33
C ARG A 40 -5.95 6.61 16.67
N SER A 41 -5.27 7.36 15.79
CA SER A 41 -3.85 7.73 15.94
C SER A 41 -3.64 9.21 16.26
N VAL A 42 -4.70 9.96 16.46
CA VAL A 42 -4.69 11.38 16.83
C VAL A 42 -5.21 11.53 18.25
N PHE A 43 -4.57 12.41 19.00
CA PHE A 43 -5.04 12.85 20.30
C PHE A 43 -5.47 14.31 20.15
N TYR A 44 -6.64 14.68 20.67
CA TYR A 44 -7.18 16.02 20.49
C TYR A 44 -7.88 16.54 21.74
N GLY A 45 -7.86 17.83 21.89
CA GLY A 45 -8.58 18.59 22.89
C GLY A 45 -9.22 19.83 22.27
N GLU A 46 -9.55 20.79 23.11
CA GLU A 46 -10.18 22.02 22.66
C GLU A 46 -9.28 22.89 21.76
N TRP A 47 -7.96 22.95 22.08
CA TRP A 47 -7.03 23.89 21.46
C TRP A 47 -6.11 23.32 20.41
N PHE A 48 -5.88 22.01 20.45
CA PHE A 48 -5.00 21.36 19.50
C PHE A 48 -5.32 19.89 19.29
N ALA A 49 -4.87 19.39 18.15
CA ALA A 49 -4.78 17.98 17.84
C ALA A 49 -3.30 17.60 17.63
N ILE A 50 -2.90 16.40 18.06
CA ILE A 50 -1.52 15.94 17.93
C ILE A 50 -1.45 14.49 17.47
N ARG A 51 -0.52 14.21 16.57
CA ARG A 51 -0.18 12.87 16.13
C ARG A 51 1.30 12.59 16.35
N PHE A 52 1.60 11.46 16.96
CA PHE A 52 2.96 10.99 17.20
C PHE A 52 3.41 10.00 16.14
N CYS A 53 4.62 10.16 15.59
CA CYS A 53 5.26 9.20 14.71
C CYS A 53 6.71 8.96 15.11
N LYS A 54 7.17 7.70 15.01
CA LYS A 54 8.58 7.34 15.20
C LYS A 54 9.29 7.47 13.85
N VAL A 55 10.44 8.10 13.85
CA VAL A 55 11.25 8.35 12.66
C VAL A 55 12.61 7.67 12.82
N LYS A 56 13.02 6.88 11.83
CA LYS A 56 14.32 6.17 11.89
C LYS A 56 15.51 7.06 11.48
N SER A 57 15.38 7.82 10.36
CA SER A 57 16.50 8.64 9.85
C SER A 57 16.06 10.00 9.30
N THR A 58 15.03 10.05 8.49
CA THR A 58 14.44 11.27 7.92
C THR A 58 12.98 11.34 8.33
N PHE A 59 12.38 12.54 8.22
CA PHE A 59 10.95 12.67 8.48
C PHE A 59 10.17 11.80 7.48
N SER A 60 9.57 10.73 7.96
CA SER A 60 8.89 9.75 7.10
C SER A 60 7.67 9.13 7.76
N ASN A 61 6.70 8.76 6.95
CA ASN A 61 5.65 7.80 7.22
C ASN A 61 4.62 8.12 8.30
N THR A 62 4.25 9.40 8.47
CA THR A 62 2.97 9.73 9.10
C THR A 62 1.93 9.88 8.00
N VAL A 63 0.97 8.99 7.96
CA VAL A 63 -0.16 9.09 7.04
C VAL A 63 -1.26 9.89 7.72
N LEU A 64 -1.64 11.03 7.14
CA LEU A 64 -2.75 11.86 7.57
C LEU A 64 -3.89 11.67 6.55
N ALA A 65 -5.08 11.28 7.03
CA ALA A 65 -6.25 11.19 6.17
C ALA A 65 -6.89 12.59 5.99
N LEU A 66 -7.39 12.89 4.80
CA LEU A 66 -8.08 14.16 4.52
C LEU A 66 -9.22 14.43 5.51
N SER A 67 -10.04 13.41 5.80
CA SER A 67 -11.13 13.52 6.77
C SER A 67 -10.66 13.89 8.17
N VAL A 68 -9.44 13.50 8.56
CA VAL A 68 -8.84 13.87 9.85
C VAL A 68 -8.35 15.31 9.82
N LEU A 69 -7.74 15.76 8.72
CA LEU A 69 -7.34 17.15 8.53
C LEU A 69 -8.55 18.09 8.53
N GLN A 70 -9.64 17.71 7.88
CA GLN A 70 -10.89 18.45 7.86
C GLN A 70 -11.50 18.55 9.27
N LYS A 71 -11.52 17.42 10.00
CA LYS A 71 -12.07 17.37 11.36
C LYS A 71 -11.37 18.33 12.32
N TYR A 72 -10.05 18.48 12.18
CA TYR A 72 -9.22 19.30 13.10
C TYR A 72 -8.72 20.59 12.44
N ASP A 73 -9.35 21.04 11.34
CA ASP A 73 -8.92 22.22 10.59
C ASP A 73 -8.91 23.52 11.40
N LYS A 74 -9.86 23.65 12.32
CA LYS A 74 -10.06 24.87 13.15
C LYS A 74 -9.16 24.97 14.39
N ILE A 75 -8.34 23.97 14.65
CA ILE A 75 -7.39 23.93 15.76
C ILE A 75 -5.99 23.58 15.25
N SER A 76 -4.96 23.93 16.04
CA SER A 76 -3.58 23.62 15.68
C SER A 76 -3.38 22.12 15.58
N PHE A 77 -3.16 21.59 14.38
CA PHE A 77 -2.86 20.17 14.18
C PHE A 77 -1.34 19.97 14.14
N ILE A 78 -0.80 19.39 15.22
CA ILE A 78 0.64 19.20 15.41
C ILE A 78 1.01 17.76 15.02
N VAL A 79 2.11 17.60 14.31
CA VAL A 79 2.78 16.31 14.13
C VAL A 79 4.07 16.32 14.94
N CYS A 80 4.18 15.37 15.86
CA CYS A 80 5.37 15.11 16.64
C CYS A 80 6.14 13.95 16.03
N ALA A 81 7.28 14.26 15.40
CA ALA A 81 8.19 13.30 14.80
C ALA A 81 9.31 12.97 15.80
N ILE A 82 9.21 11.80 16.44
CA ILE A 82 10.11 11.32 17.49
C ILE A 82 11.35 10.70 16.83
N LYS A 83 12.50 11.34 17.00
CA LYS A 83 13.82 10.81 16.67
C LYS A 83 14.51 10.28 17.93
N HIS A 84 15.68 9.70 17.73
CA HIS A 84 16.47 9.13 18.84
C HIS A 84 16.86 10.21 19.86
N ASP A 85 17.19 11.38 19.38
CA ASP A 85 17.78 12.50 20.15
C ASP A 85 16.81 13.65 20.43
N LYS A 86 15.78 13.79 19.60
CA LYS A 86 14.92 14.97 19.61
C LYS A 86 13.52 14.73 19.06
N ASN A 87 12.53 15.39 19.68
CA ASN A 87 11.16 15.42 19.21
C ASN A 87 10.94 16.65 18.31
N HIS A 88 10.69 16.41 17.01
CA HIS A 88 10.41 17.48 16.06
C HIS A 88 8.91 17.75 15.97
N LEU A 89 8.50 18.97 16.18
CA LEU A 89 7.12 19.42 16.10
C LEU A 89 6.91 20.28 14.86
N MET A 90 5.84 20.04 14.12
CA MET A 90 5.43 20.81 12.95
C MET A 90 3.92 20.93 12.90
N LEU A 91 3.40 22.06 12.40
CA LEU A 91 2.00 22.19 12.04
C LEU A 91 1.71 21.41 10.77
N ALA A 92 0.61 20.67 10.80
CA ALA A 92 0.16 19.77 9.73
C ALA A 92 -1.28 20.07 9.27
N ASN A 93 -1.78 21.26 9.53
CA ASN A 93 -3.02 21.74 8.95
C ASN A 93 -2.91 21.76 7.41
N ALA A 94 -4.03 21.68 6.72
CA ALA A 94 -4.05 21.55 5.25
C ALA A 94 -3.24 22.63 4.52
N THR A 95 -3.20 23.84 5.06
CA THR A 95 -2.39 24.96 4.54
C THR A 95 -0.90 24.62 4.40
N PHE A 96 -0.34 23.84 5.34
CA PHE A 96 1.10 23.51 5.39
C PHE A 96 1.46 22.20 4.71
N LEU A 97 0.55 21.63 3.95
CA LEU A 97 0.81 20.44 3.16
C LEU A 97 1.18 20.85 1.73
N LYS A 98 2.22 20.22 1.18
CA LYS A 98 2.70 20.55 -0.16
C LYS A 98 2.26 19.58 -1.24
N LYS A 99 1.89 18.37 -0.85
CA LYS A 99 1.37 17.36 -1.78
C LYS A 99 0.69 16.24 -1.02
N ILE A 100 -0.10 15.46 -1.73
CA ILE A 100 -0.70 14.23 -1.25
C ILE A 100 0.14 13.08 -1.76
N SER A 101 0.64 12.24 -0.85
CA SER A 101 1.32 11.01 -1.20
C SER A 101 0.56 9.80 -0.67
N HIS A 102 0.78 8.65 -1.27
CA HIS A 102 0.11 7.39 -0.92
C HIS A 102 -1.41 7.35 -1.07
N SER A 103 -2.03 8.37 -1.64
CA SER A 103 -3.32 8.12 -2.24
C SER A 103 -3.08 7.22 -3.45
N SER A 104 -3.63 6.02 -3.43
CA SER A 104 -3.65 5.16 -4.61
C SER A 104 -4.71 5.62 -5.61
N GLN A 105 -5.36 6.74 -5.37
CA GLN A 105 -6.46 7.28 -6.15
C GLN A 105 -6.14 8.70 -6.55
N ASP A 106 -6.64 9.13 -7.71
CA ASP A 106 -6.66 10.53 -8.07
C ASP A 106 -7.40 11.31 -6.99
N LEU A 107 -6.82 12.40 -6.55
CA LEU A 107 -7.48 13.30 -5.65
C LEU A 107 -8.33 14.28 -6.45
N ARG A 108 -9.59 14.37 -6.09
CA ARG A 108 -10.56 15.33 -6.63
C ARG A 108 -11.17 16.15 -5.50
N ARG A 109 -11.73 17.31 -5.82
CA ARG A 109 -12.39 18.19 -4.85
C ARG A 109 -13.56 17.49 -4.13
N ASP A 110 -14.22 16.57 -4.79
CA ASP A 110 -15.34 15.76 -4.29
C ASP A 110 -14.91 14.45 -3.63
N ASN A 111 -13.60 14.12 -3.64
CA ASN A 111 -13.07 12.89 -3.11
C ASN A 111 -12.11 13.12 -1.94
N ILE A 112 -12.65 13.11 -0.74
CA ILE A 112 -11.92 13.32 0.53
C ILE A 112 -11.27 12.04 1.11
N LYS A 113 -11.14 10.98 0.31
CA LYS A 113 -10.52 9.70 0.76
C LYS A 113 -9.00 9.64 0.59
N GLY A 114 -8.37 10.73 0.26
CA GLY A 114 -6.91 10.82 0.15
C GLY A 114 -6.22 10.63 1.50
N SER A 115 -4.94 10.32 1.44
CA SER A 115 -4.05 10.26 2.59
C SER A 115 -2.74 10.97 2.29
N PHE A 116 -2.15 11.58 3.32
CA PHE A 116 -0.90 12.32 3.23
C PHE A 116 0.21 11.56 3.94
N ASN A 117 1.42 11.74 3.45
CA ASN A 117 2.62 11.28 4.14
C ASN A 117 3.21 12.44 4.95
N GLY A 118 3.82 12.14 6.08
CA GLY A 118 4.47 13.17 6.90
C GLY A 118 5.60 13.94 6.22
N SER A 119 6.22 13.34 5.18
CA SER A 119 7.21 14.05 4.34
C SER A 119 6.60 15.16 3.47
N ASP A 120 5.28 15.21 3.35
CA ASP A 120 4.56 16.19 2.55
C ASP A 120 4.21 17.46 3.34
N ILE A 121 4.52 17.49 4.64
CA ILE A 121 4.42 18.71 5.45
C ILE A 121 5.49 19.69 5.02
N MET A 122 5.10 20.93 4.75
CA MET A 122 6.04 21.99 4.43
C MET A 122 6.93 22.29 5.62
N ARG A 123 8.23 22.28 5.39
CA ARG A 123 9.22 22.73 6.39
C ARG A 123 9.35 24.24 6.45
N ASN A 124 8.90 24.90 5.40
CA ASN A 124 8.91 26.35 5.24
C ASN A 124 7.63 26.74 4.49
N PHE A 125 6.95 27.76 4.97
CA PHE A 125 5.78 28.35 4.34
C PHE A 125 6.04 29.84 4.17
N GLU A 126 6.12 30.32 2.92
CA GLU A 126 6.39 31.71 2.59
C GLU A 126 7.63 32.30 3.31
N GLY A 127 8.70 31.54 3.38
CA GLY A 127 9.94 31.94 4.05
C GLY A 127 9.97 31.68 5.56
N VAL A 128 8.84 31.36 6.18
CA VAL A 128 8.75 31.10 7.62
C VAL A 128 8.93 29.60 7.89
N GLN A 129 9.87 29.25 8.77
CA GLN A 129 10.11 27.85 9.12
C GLN A 129 8.97 27.28 9.95
N ASN A 130 8.52 26.06 9.60
CA ASN A 130 7.50 25.32 10.33
C ASN A 130 8.13 24.66 11.58
N THR A 131 8.33 25.47 12.59
CA THR A 131 8.90 25.11 13.89
C THR A 131 8.09 25.77 15.02
N PRO A 132 8.16 25.27 16.25
CA PRO A 132 7.35 25.75 17.36
C PRO A 132 7.39 27.28 17.60
N ILE A 133 8.53 27.90 17.39
CA ILE A 133 8.67 29.35 17.59
C ILE A 133 7.77 30.17 16.65
N ASN A 134 7.40 29.61 15.52
CA ASN A 134 6.60 30.28 14.49
C ASN A 134 5.14 29.78 14.46
N PHE A 135 4.71 28.89 15.37
CA PHE A 135 3.39 28.28 15.30
C PHE A 135 2.24 29.28 15.35
N GLU A 136 2.36 30.31 16.14
CA GLU A 136 1.33 31.36 16.22
C GLU A 136 1.18 32.08 14.88
N PHE A 137 2.29 32.54 14.30
CA PHE A 137 2.27 33.19 12.99
C PHE A 137 1.74 32.26 11.89
N LEU A 138 2.20 31.02 11.87
CA LEU A 138 1.78 30.04 10.86
C LEU A 138 0.29 29.72 11.02
N PHE A 139 -0.21 29.52 12.23
CA PHE A 139 -1.62 29.19 12.44
C PHE A 139 -2.52 30.39 12.11
N THR A 140 -2.09 31.62 12.41
CA THR A 140 -2.81 32.82 11.99
C THR A 140 -2.89 32.90 10.44
N SER A 141 -1.79 32.56 9.75
CA SER A 141 -1.80 32.46 8.30
C SER A 141 -2.76 31.36 7.80
N HIS A 142 -2.85 30.21 8.49
CA HIS A 142 -3.81 29.15 8.19
C HIS A 142 -5.27 29.61 8.31
N GLU A 143 -5.58 30.41 9.32
CA GLU A 143 -6.95 30.91 9.55
C GLU A 143 -7.47 31.81 8.42
N ASN A 144 -6.59 32.33 7.55
CA ASN A 144 -6.95 33.10 6.35
C ASN A 144 -7.54 32.24 5.21
N TYR A 145 -7.47 30.92 5.31
CA TYR A 145 -7.95 29.99 4.28
C TYR A 145 -9.10 29.14 4.81
N SER A 146 -10.11 28.91 3.98
CA SER A 146 -11.07 27.84 4.24
C SER A 146 -10.44 26.47 3.96
N PHE A 147 -11.03 25.42 4.53
CA PHE A 147 -10.57 24.05 4.21
C PHE A 147 -10.75 23.73 2.72
N GLU A 148 -11.81 24.21 2.12
CA GLU A 148 -12.12 24.04 0.70
C GLU A 148 -11.07 24.69 -0.19
N GLU A 149 -10.65 25.93 0.10
CA GLU A 149 -9.58 26.63 -0.63
C GLU A 149 -8.24 25.88 -0.51
N ASN A 150 -7.91 25.42 0.69
CA ASN A 150 -6.71 24.61 0.91
C ASN A 150 -6.79 23.28 0.15
N LEU A 151 -7.95 22.65 0.11
CA LEU A 151 -8.15 21.40 -0.63
C LEU A 151 -7.98 21.60 -2.14
N GLU A 152 -8.56 22.67 -2.70
CA GLU A 152 -8.38 23.03 -4.12
C GLU A 152 -6.89 23.20 -4.46
N ARG A 153 -6.19 24.00 -3.68
CA ARG A 153 -4.77 24.25 -3.85
C ARG A 153 -3.95 22.95 -3.81
N LEU A 154 -4.25 22.06 -2.87
CA LEU A 154 -3.56 20.78 -2.73
C LEU A 154 -3.85 19.82 -3.90
N VAL A 155 -5.11 19.80 -4.37
CA VAL A 155 -5.50 19.00 -5.55
C VAL A 155 -4.76 19.48 -6.77
N GLU A 156 -4.75 20.79 -7.04
CA GLU A 156 -4.06 21.39 -8.17
C GLU A 156 -2.55 21.14 -8.11
N ALA A 157 -1.92 21.46 -6.99
CA ALA A 157 -0.48 21.24 -6.80
C ALA A 157 -0.10 19.76 -6.96
N THR A 158 -0.93 18.83 -6.46
CA THR A 158 -0.69 17.39 -6.56
C THR A 158 -0.84 16.89 -7.99
N ASN A 159 -1.86 17.34 -8.71
CA ASN A 159 -2.13 16.91 -10.09
C ASN A 159 -1.09 17.46 -11.09
N ASN A 160 -0.46 18.58 -10.77
CA ASN A 160 0.59 19.20 -11.59
C ASN A 160 2.00 18.66 -11.28
N ILE A 161 2.17 17.77 -10.31
CA ILE A 161 3.48 17.17 -10.04
C ILE A 161 3.80 16.13 -11.11
N ALA A 162 4.86 16.36 -11.89
CA ALA A 162 5.37 15.39 -12.83
C ALA A 162 6.02 14.19 -12.09
N PRO A 163 5.90 12.96 -12.62
CA PRO A 163 6.61 11.81 -12.08
C PRO A 163 8.12 11.97 -12.26
N LYS A 164 8.90 11.48 -11.29
CA LYS A 164 10.38 11.53 -11.35
C LYS A 164 10.96 10.58 -12.39
N GLY A 165 10.26 9.48 -12.70
CA GLY A 165 10.63 8.49 -13.71
C GLY A 165 9.60 8.45 -14.83
N LYS A 166 9.98 7.83 -15.94
CA LYS A 166 9.06 7.61 -17.05
C LYS A 166 8.13 6.45 -16.72
N ARG A 167 6.84 6.64 -16.95
CA ARG A 167 5.86 5.54 -17.04
C ARG A 167 6.17 4.73 -18.30
N PHE A 168 5.76 3.47 -18.31
CA PHE A 168 5.92 2.64 -19.49
C PHE A 168 5.00 3.14 -20.62
N GLU A 169 5.59 3.64 -21.71
CA GLU A 169 4.87 4.11 -22.90
C GLU A 169 5.11 3.11 -24.04
N PRO A 170 4.14 2.22 -24.33
CA PRO A 170 4.31 1.21 -25.35
C PRO A 170 4.29 1.81 -26.74
N THR A 171 5.23 1.36 -27.59
CA THR A 171 5.19 1.59 -29.04
C THR A 171 3.97 0.91 -29.66
N GLN A 172 3.63 1.23 -30.92
CA GLN A 172 2.51 0.58 -31.62
C GLN A 172 2.66 -0.94 -31.67
N ARG A 173 3.86 -1.46 -31.96
CA ARG A 173 4.14 -2.90 -31.94
C ARG A 173 3.92 -3.50 -30.57
N GLN A 174 4.39 -2.83 -29.52
CA GLN A 174 4.19 -3.29 -28.14
C GLN A 174 2.71 -3.26 -27.74
N ARG A 175 1.94 -2.27 -28.19
CA ARG A 175 0.47 -2.25 -27.98
C ARG A 175 -0.21 -3.45 -28.60
N MET A 176 0.15 -3.80 -29.85
CA MET A 176 -0.37 -4.99 -30.50
C MET A 176 -0.03 -6.24 -29.69
N CYS A 177 1.24 -6.40 -29.30
CA CYS A 177 1.70 -7.53 -28.50
C CYS A 177 0.97 -7.64 -27.15
N ILE A 178 0.66 -6.51 -26.49
CA ILE A 178 -0.15 -6.46 -25.25
C ILE A 178 -1.56 -6.99 -25.50
N TYR A 179 -2.23 -6.61 -26.59
CA TYR A 179 -3.56 -7.15 -26.92
C TYR A 179 -3.52 -8.63 -27.28
N GLU A 180 -2.49 -9.08 -28.00
CA GLU A 180 -2.25 -10.49 -28.34
C GLU A 180 -1.99 -11.37 -27.10
N SER A 181 -1.63 -10.77 -25.96
CA SER A 181 -1.42 -11.51 -24.71
C SER A 181 -2.67 -12.24 -24.22
N ILE A 182 -3.86 -11.80 -24.63
CA ILE A 182 -5.13 -12.48 -24.33
C ILE A 182 -5.17 -13.84 -25.00
N GLU A 183 -4.87 -13.89 -26.30
CA GLU A 183 -4.83 -15.14 -27.08
C GLU A 183 -3.70 -16.05 -26.62
N ARG A 184 -2.53 -15.48 -26.31
CA ARG A 184 -1.42 -16.23 -25.70
C ARG A 184 -1.83 -16.89 -24.39
N ALA A 185 -2.58 -16.19 -23.55
CA ALA A 185 -3.07 -16.75 -22.29
C ALA A 185 -4.06 -17.90 -22.52
N ILE A 186 -4.99 -17.76 -23.48
CA ILE A 186 -5.94 -18.82 -23.85
C ILE A 186 -5.18 -20.05 -24.33
N THR A 187 -4.23 -19.87 -25.26
CA THR A 187 -3.41 -20.95 -25.80
C THR A 187 -2.55 -21.62 -24.72
N PHE A 188 -1.96 -20.83 -23.82
CA PHE A 188 -1.17 -21.35 -22.71
C PHE A 188 -2.00 -22.24 -21.78
N LEU A 189 -3.24 -21.85 -21.42
CA LEU A 189 -4.11 -22.64 -20.56
C LEU A 189 -4.43 -24.03 -21.13
N GLN A 190 -4.34 -24.19 -22.46
CA GLN A 190 -4.56 -25.47 -23.16
C GLN A 190 -3.28 -26.28 -23.36
N SER A 191 -2.13 -25.73 -22.95
CA SER A 191 -0.81 -26.32 -23.20
C SER A 191 -0.37 -27.30 -22.10
N LYS A 192 0.62 -28.14 -22.42
CA LYS A 192 1.29 -29.00 -21.44
C LYS A 192 2.09 -28.18 -20.43
N GLU A 193 2.59 -27.03 -20.83
CA GLU A 193 3.35 -26.11 -19.99
C GLU A 193 2.51 -25.56 -18.83
N TYR A 194 1.21 -25.36 -19.05
CA TYR A 194 0.29 -24.98 -17.99
C TYR A 194 0.17 -26.08 -16.93
N ILE A 195 -0.01 -27.33 -17.35
CA ILE A 195 -0.11 -28.48 -16.43
C ILE A 195 1.16 -28.62 -15.60
N LEU A 196 2.32 -28.54 -16.25
CA LEU A 196 3.63 -28.60 -15.57
C LEU A 196 3.84 -27.46 -14.56
N LEU A 197 3.35 -26.27 -14.86
CA LEU A 197 3.44 -25.12 -13.95
C LEU A 197 2.51 -25.28 -12.76
N ASP A 198 1.27 -25.73 -12.99
CA ASP A 198 0.28 -25.94 -11.92
C ASP A 198 0.74 -27.05 -10.96
N GLU A 199 1.24 -28.16 -11.50
CA GLU A 199 1.82 -29.25 -10.71
C GLU A 199 3.05 -28.81 -9.90
N ASP A 200 3.97 -28.03 -10.50
CA ASP A 200 5.14 -27.51 -9.78
C ASP A 200 4.73 -26.61 -8.62
N LEU A 201 3.81 -25.68 -8.84
CA LEU A 201 3.31 -24.79 -7.78
C LEU A 201 2.55 -25.57 -6.70
N HIS A 202 1.73 -26.53 -7.09
CA HIS A 202 1.00 -27.40 -6.15
C HIS A 202 1.98 -28.20 -5.28
N ASN A 203 2.97 -28.83 -5.87
CA ASN A 203 3.99 -29.61 -5.14
C ASN A 203 4.78 -28.74 -4.17
N ARG A 204 5.07 -27.48 -4.54
CA ARG A 204 5.71 -26.50 -3.65
C ARG A 204 4.84 -26.16 -2.44
N VAL A 205 3.54 -25.95 -2.64
CA VAL A 205 2.60 -25.72 -1.53
C VAL A 205 2.54 -26.94 -0.61
N CYS A 206 2.38 -28.15 -1.17
CA CYS A 206 2.35 -29.40 -0.39
C CYS A 206 3.64 -29.62 0.43
N SER A 207 4.81 -29.25 -0.13
CA SER A 207 6.09 -29.41 0.56
C SER A 207 6.30 -28.49 1.76
N VAL A 208 5.47 -27.46 1.92
CA VAL A 208 5.52 -26.45 3.02
C VAL A 208 4.15 -26.20 3.65
N GLU A 209 3.27 -27.19 3.60
CA GLU A 209 1.87 -27.07 4.05
C GLU A 209 1.78 -26.69 5.53
N SER A 210 2.52 -27.37 6.40
CA SER A 210 2.57 -27.09 7.83
C SER A 210 3.06 -25.68 8.13
N GLU A 211 4.07 -25.24 7.40
CA GLU A 211 4.63 -23.89 7.51
C GLU A 211 3.66 -22.79 7.08
N ILE A 212 2.92 -23.06 6.01
CA ILE A 212 1.86 -22.14 5.54
C ILE A 212 0.76 -22.01 6.61
N LEU A 213 0.35 -23.11 7.24
CA LEU A 213 -0.68 -23.08 8.28
C LEU A 213 -0.20 -22.25 9.48
N ILE A 214 1.04 -22.45 9.95
CA ILE A 214 1.60 -21.65 11.03
C ILE A 214 1.70 -20.17 10.62
N ALA A 215 2.18 -19.88 9.40
CA ALA A 215 2.27 -18.52 8.90
C ALA A 215 0.90 -17.84 8.74
N SER A 216 -0.18 -18.61 8.54
CA SER A 216 -1.55 -18.10 8.42
C SER A 216 -2.04 -17.41 9.69
N LEU A 217 -1.47 -17.72 10.84
CA LEU A 217 -1.79 -17.14 12.15
C LEU A 217 -1.18 -15.74 12.36
N ILE A 218 -0.30 -15.27 11.47
CA ILE A 218 0.28 -13.93 11.56
C ILE A 218 -0.83 -12.89 11.40
N ASP A 219 -1.02 -12.02 12.40
CA ASP A 219 -2.07 -10.99 12.40
C ASP A 219 -1.92 -9.97 11.27
N ASN A 220 -0.67 -9.57 10.97
CA ASN A 220 -0.41 -8.60 9.93
C ASN A 220 -0.55 -9.23 8.54
N VAL A 221 -1.62 -8.89 7.83
CA VAL A 221 -1.96 -9.43 6.49
C VAL A 221 -0.82 -9.29 5.48
N ASN A 222 -0.09 -8.17 5.50
CA ASN A 222 1.01 -7.95 4.56
C ASN A 222 2.24 -8.80 4.90
N VAL A 223 2.51 -9.01 6.19
CA VAL A 223 3.61 -9.88 6.65
C VAL A 223 3.26 -11.32 6.35
N ARG A 224 2.05 -11.74 6.70
CA ARG A 224 1.53 -13.08 6.42
C ARG A 224 1.64 -13.46 4.94
N GLY A 225 1.15 -12.59 4.05
CA GLY A 225 1.24 -12.81 2.60
C GLY A 225 2.67 -13.02 2.13
N ARG A 226 3.60 -12.14 2.52
CA ARG A 226 5.01 -12.23 2.15
C ARG A 226 5.72 -13.48 2.70
N VAL A 227 5.39 -13.90 3.92
CA VAL A 227 5.96 -15.11 4.50
C VAL A 227 5.51 -16.33 3.70
N ILE A 228 4.21 -16.46 3.42
CA ILE A 228 3.66 -17.60 2.66
C ILE A 228 4.21 -17.61 1.22
N GLU A 229 4.23 -16.46 0.54
CA GLU A 229 4.85 -16.29 -0.78
C GLU A 229 6.30 -16.75 -0.78
N TYR A 230 7.09 -16.31 0.21
CA TYR A 230 8.48 -16.71 0.36
C TYR A 230 8.63 -18.22 0.60
N LEU A 231 7.83 -18.84 1.46
CA LEU A 231 7.83 -20.27 1.73
C LEU A 231 7.62 -21.10 0.46
N ILE A 232 6.71 -20.65 -0.43
CA ILE A 232 6.38 -21.34 -1.67
C ILE A 232 7.47 -21.14 -2.74
N THR A 233 8.03 -19.93 -2.85
CA THR A 233 8.88 -19.55 -3.99
C THR A 233 10.38 -19.74 -3.72
N SER A 234 10.82 -19.61 -2.47
CA SER A 234 12.23 -19.67 -2.11
C SER A 234 12.79 -21.09 -2.21
N ARG A 235 14.06 -21.14 -2.61
CA ARG A 235 14.91 -22.34 -2.55
C ARG A 235 15.89 -22.31 -1.38
N GLU A 236 15.86 -21.24 -0.56
CA GLU A 236 16.78 -21.04 0.56
C GLU A 236 16.25 -21.70 1.83
N ASP A 237 16.68 -22.91 2.12
CA ASP A 237 16.23 -23.64 3.30
C ASP A 237 16.64 -22.98 4.62
N THR A 238 17.80 -22.35 4.68
CA THR A 238 18.30 -21.68 5.90
C THR A 238 17.36 -20.56 6.38
N LEU A 239 16.87 -19.73 5.47
CA LEU A 239 15.95 -18.65 5.84
C LEU A 239 14.56 -19.19 6.17
N LYS A 240 14.11 -20.28 5.48
CA LYS A 240 12.86 -20.97 5.85
C LYS A 240 12.94 -21.49 7.29
N HIS A 241 14.01 -22.19 7.66
CA HIS A 241 14.21 -22.67 9.02
C HIS A 241 14.25 -21.53 10.05
N THR A 242 14.90 -20.42 9.71
CA THR A 242 14.94 -19.25 10.59
C THR A 242 13.54 -18.63 10.77
N LEU A 243 12.76 -18.47 9.68
CA LEU A 243 11.38 -18.01 9.73
C LEU A 243 10.52 -18.89 10.62
N MET A 244 10.61 -20.21 10.43
CA MET A 244 9.84 -21.18 11.22
C MET A 244 10.19 -21.12 12.70
N ARG A 245 11.47 -21.07 13.04
CA ARG A 245 11.91 -20.89 14.42
C ARG A 245 11.34 -19.60 15.04
N CYS A 246 11.45 -18.47 14.33
CA CYS A 246 10.89 -17.21 14.83
C CYS A 246 9.37 -17.26 15.03
N LEU A 247 8.65 -17.95 14.16
CA LEU A 247 7.20 -18.13 14.28
C LEU A 247 6.84 -18.98 15.51
N HIS A 248 7.56 -20.10 15.75
CA HIS A 248 7.35 -20.96 16.92
C HIS A 248 7.70 -20.27 18.24
N GLU A 249 8.80 -19.50 18.25
CA GLU A 249 9.28 -18.81 19.45
C GLU A 249 8.55 -17.47 19.70
N GLY A 250 7.70 -17.00 18.78
CA GLY A 250 7.07 -15.69 18.86
C GLY A 250 8.05 -14.52 18.80
N THR A 251 9.24 -14.75 18.22
CA THR A 251 10.30 -13.74 18.11
C THR A 251 10.13 -12.87 16.87
N HIS A 252 10.98 -11.85 16.72
CA HIS A 252 10.91 -10.94 15.58
C HIS A 252 11.29 -11.65 14.28
N LEU A 253 10.40 -11.61 13.27
CA LEU A 253 10.67 -12.21 11.97
C LEU A 253 11.83 -11.51 11.25
N PRO A 254 12.70 -12.26 10.55
CA PRO A 254 13.75 -11.69 9.72
C PRO A 254 13.16 -10.83 8.59
N GLU A 255 13.94 -9.86 8.10
CA GLU A 255 13.54 -9.09 6.93
C GLU A 255 13.55 -10.00 5.68
N ILE A 256 12.39 -10.19 5.08
CA ILE A 256 12.26 -10.85 3.79
C ILE A 256 12.33 -9.78 2.72
N SER A 257 13.38 -9.78 1.92
CA SER A 257 13.48 -8.94 0.73
C SER A 257 12.65 -9.57 -0.40
N THR A 258 11.58 -8.92 -0.80
CA THR A 258 10.87 -9.28 -2.03
C THR A 258 11.53 -8.57 -3.21
N PRO A 259 11.91 -9.28 -4.28
CA PRO A 259 12.41 -8.64 -5.49
C PRO A 259 11.37 -7.65 -6.04
N ASP A 260 11.83 -6.50 -6.56
CA ASP A 260 10.93 -5.53 -7.21
C ASP A 260 10.54 -6.00 -8.63
N LYS A 261 10.02 -7.22 -8.73
CA LYS A 261 9.51 -7.88 -9.94
C LYS A 261 7.99 -7.77 -10.04
N LEU A 262 7.43 -8.12 -11.19
CA LEU A 262 5.99 -8.15 -11.41
C LEU A 262 5.33 -9.35 -10.72
N GLY A 263 5.85 -10.56 -10.95
CA GLY A 263 5.37 -11.80 -10.34
C GLY A 263 6.34 -12.35 -9.32
N ASP A 264 5.83 -13.24 -8.45
CA ASP A 264 6.57 -13.88 -7.35
C ASP A 264 7.31 -15.12 -7.81
N TYR A 265 6.80 -15.74 -8.89
CA TYR A 265 7.36 -16.96 -9.46
C TYR A 265 7.46 -16.86 -10.98
N GLU A 266 8.65 -17.18 -11.53
CA GLU A 266 8.94 -17.11 -12.96
C GLU A 266 9.34 -18.49 -13.50
N ARG A 267 8.79 -18.86 -14.66
CA ARG A 267 9.20 -20.05 -15.43
C ARG A 267 9.40 -19.71 -16.90
N ASN A 268 10.50 -20.21 -17.44
CA ASN A 268 10.84 -20.09 -18.85
C ASN A 268 10.59 -21.42 -19.55
N PHE A 269 9.60 -21.45 -20.43
CA PHE A 269 9.33 -22.56 -21.35
C PHE A 269 9.82 -22.20 -22.75
N LYS A 270 9.84 -23.17 -23.64
CA LYS A 270 10.28 -22.92 -25.04
C LYS A 270 9.46 -21.82 -25.72
N ASN A 271 8.12 -21.85 -25.55
CA ASN A 271 7.20 -20.94 -26.23
C ASN A 271 6.63 -19.85 -25.32
N TYR A 272 6.83 -19.95 -24.01
CA TYR A 272 6.23 -19.04 -23.03
C TYR A 272 7.23 -18.62 -21.95
N ILE A 273 7.09 -17.38 -21.52
CA ILE A 273 7.70 -16.87 -20.30
C ILE A 273 6.55 -16.54 -19.35
N THR A 274 6.45 -17.28 -18.26
CA THR A 274 5.36 -17.04 -17.29
C THR A 274 5.86 -16.26 -16.09
N GLN A 275 5.07 -15.29 -15.66
CA GLN A 275 5.19 -14.69 -14.34
C GLN A 275 3.90 -14.95 -13.58
N THR A 276 4.01 -15.53 -12.40
CA THR A 276 2.90 -15.92 -11.56
C THR A 276 2.96 -15.12 -10.25
N ASP A 277 1.88 -14.44 -9.95
CA ASP A 277 1.69 -13.68 -8.72
C ASP A 277 0.94 -14.55 -7.70
N ILE A 278 1.51 -14.80 -6.53
CA ILE A 278 0.93 -15.66 -5.51
C ILE A 278 0.04 -14.84 -4.58
N LYS A 279 -1.21 -15.24 -4.43
CA LYS A 279 -2.17 -14.55 -3.57
C LYS A 279 -2.72 -15.46 -2.50
N THR A 280 -2.40 -15.15 -1.26
CA THR A 280 -2.93 -15.88 -0.10
C THR A 280 -4.25 -15.30 0.34
N LYS A 281 -5.24 -16.16 0.55
CA LYS A 281 -6.56 -15.82 1.10
C LYS A 281 -6.91 -16.76 2.25
N VAL A 282 -6.95 -16.23 3.46
CA VAL A 282 -7.57 -16.92 4.60
C VAL A 282 -9.09 -16.66 4.50
N LEU A 283 -9.88 -17.72 4.27
CA LEU A 283 -11.26 -17.59 3.82
C LEU A 283 -12.18 -16.96 4.86
N PHE A 284 -11.96 -17.21 6.13
CA PHE A 284 -12.74 -16.62 7.22
C PHE A 284 -12.32 -15.19 7.61
N LEU A 285 -11.27 -14.64 6.99
CA LEU A 285 -10.83 -13.27 7.22
C LEU A 285 -11.26 -12.35 6.07
N ASN A 286 -11.87 -11.21 6.42
CA ASN A 286 -12.24 -10.22 5.41
C ASN A 286 -10.99 -9.45 4.95
N SER A 287 -10.48 -9.78 3.76
CA SER A 287 -9.34 -9.12 3.15
C SER A 287 -9.49 -8.99 1.64
N ASN A 288 -8.96 -7.91 1.09
CA ASN A 288 -8.90 -7.64 -0.35
C ASN A 288 -7.43 -7.55 -0.76
N PRO A 289 -6.81 -8.62 -1.26
CA PRO A 289 -5.41 -8.62 -1.62
C PRO A 289 -5.09 -7.60 -2.72
N LYS A 290 -3.92 -6.98 -2.62
CA LYS A 290 -3.40 -6.16 -3.71
C LYS A 290 -2.97 -7.07 -4.85
N GLY A 291 -3.21 -6.61 -6.07
CA GLY A 291 -2.71 -7.24 -7.27
C GLY A 291 -1.41 -6.58 -7.75
N TYR A 292 -1.25 -6.50 -9.04
CA TYR A 292 -0.04 -6.07 -9.73
C TYR A 292 0.03 -4.58 -10.02
N ASN A 293 1.24 -4.09 -10.23
CA ASN A 293 1.51 -2.75 -10.76
C ASN A 293 1.22 -2.73 -12.26
N ILE A 294 0.43 -1.76 -12.73
CA ILE A 294 -0.06 -1.70 -14.11
C ILE A 294 1.07 -1.45 -15.11
N ASP A 295 2.02 -0.55 -14.81
CA ASP A 295 3.14 -0.28 -15.73
C ASP A 295 4.08 -1.48 -15.86
N LYS A 296 4.34 -2.21 -14.77
CA LYS A 296 5.12 -3.45 -14.82
C LYS A 296 4.40 -4.54 -15.60
N LEU A 297 3.08 -4.67 -15.40
CA LEU A 297 2.28 -5.60 -16.18
C LEU A 297 2.33 -5.29 -17.67
N LEU A 298 2.03 -4.05 -18.06
CA LEU A 298 2.04 -3.64 -19.48
C LEU A 298 3.42 -3.85 -20.12
N SER A 299 4.50 -3.55 -19.38
CA SER A 299 5.87 -3.80 -19.84
C SER A 299 6.12 -5.30 -20.07
N PHE A 300 5.66 -6.16 -19.19
CA PHE A 300 5.79 -7.60 -19.35
C PHE A 300 4.92 -8.16 -20.49
N LEU A 301 3.66 -7.72 -20.60
CA LEU A 301 2.76 -8.16 -21.66
C LEU A 301 3.21 -7.71 -23.07
N ALA A 302 4.07 -6.70 -23.17
CA ALA A 302 4.68 -6.25 -24.40
C ALA A 302 5.74 -7.22 -24.97
N GLU A 303 6.09 -8.28 -24.25
CA GLU A 303 6.98 -9.34 -24.68
C GLU A 303 6.20 -10.45 -25.40
N GLU A 304 6.68 -10.91 -26.56
CA GLU A 304 5.95 -11.84 -27.46
C GLU A 304 5.63 -13.21 -26.83
N ARG A 305 6.33 -13.63 -25.77
CA ARG A 305 6.15 -14.93 -25.12
C ARG A 305 5.53 -14.82 -23.72
N SER A 306 5.19 -13.63 -23.29
CA SER A 306 4.75 -13.35 -21.92
C SER A 306 3.37 -13.92 -21.61
N VAL A 307 3.21 -14.55 -20.47
CA VAL A 307 1.93 -14.99 -19.89
C VAL A 307 1.90 -14.67 -18.40
N TYR A 308 0.93 -13.86 -17.97
CA TYR A 308 0.79 -13.48 -16.57
C TYR A 308 -0.35 -14.25 -15.91
N LEU A 309 -0.03 -14.84 -14.77
CA LEU A 309 -0.91 -15.76 -14.05
C LEU A 309 -1.05 -15.35 -12.59
N ILE A 310 -2.14 -15.79 -11.98
CA ILE A 310 -2.41 -15.63 -10.54
C ILE A 310 -2.55 -17.03 -9.93
N TYR A 311 -1.77 -17.30 -8.90
CA TYR A 311 -1.88 -18.52 -8.12
C TYR A 311 -2.48 -18.22 -6.75
N ILE A 312 -3.70 -18.69 -6.55
CA ILE A 312 -4.45 -18.46 -5.33
C ILE A 312 -4.17 -19.61 -4.37
N VAL A 313 -3.73 -19.27 -3.15
CA VAL A 313 -3.55 -20.19 -2.04
C VAL A 313 -4.57 -19.82 -0.97
N ALA A 314 -5.61 -20.62 -0.83
CA ALA A 314 -6.69 -20.38 0.11
C ALA A 314 -6.60 -21.32 1.30
N ILE A 315 -6.82 -20.79 2.50
CA ILE A 315 -6.81 -21.56 3.76
C ILE A 315 -8.20 -21.45 4.37
N ASP A 316 -8.87 -22.58 4.56
CA ASP A 316 -10.21 -22.63 5.16
C ASP A 316 -10.17 -22.76 6.70
N GLU A 317 -11.32 -22.72 7.34
CA GLU A 317 -11.47 -22.82 8.81
C GLU A 317 -11.09 -24.20 9.38
N ASN A 318 -11.02 -25.23 8.53
CA ASN A 318 -10.59 -26.58 8.89
C ASN A 318 -9.12 -26.82 8.57
N GLU A 319 -8.33 -25.75 8.37
CA GLU A 319 -6.91 -25.78 8.04
C GLU A 319 -6.60 -26.48 6.70
N ASN A 320 -7.58 -26.67 5.81
CA ASN A 320 -7.31 -27.21 4.48
C ASN A 320 -6.76 -26.10 3.57
N ILE A 321 -5.71 -26.46 2.84
CA ILE A 321 -5.13 -25.59 1.81
C ILE A 321 -5.69 -25.99 0.45
N LYS A 322 -6.33 -25.04 -0.23
CA LYS A 322 -6.82 -25.19 -1.61
C LYS A 322 -6.08 -24.23 -2.51
N THR A 323 -5.67 -24.71 -3.67
CA THR A 323 -4.92 -23.90 -4.63
C THR A 323 -5.60 -23.82 -5.98
N LYS A 324 -5.41 -22.72 -6.70
CA LYS A 324 -5.88 -22.56 -8.07
C LYS A 324 -4.95 -21.64 -8.85
N LEU A 325 -4.46 -22.15 -9.99
CA LEU A 325 -3.76 -21.36 -10.99
C LEU A 325 -4.76 -20.85 -12.02
N CYS A 326 -4.78 -19.57 -12.32
CA CYS A 326 -5.64 -18.98 -13.32
C CYS A 326 -4.94 -17.85 -14.10
N SER A 327 -5.43 -17.59 -15.29
CA SER A 327 -5.00 -16.41 -16.07
C SER A 327 -5.48 -15.14 -15.38
N MET A 328 -4.71 -14.05 -15.52
CA MET A 328 -5.18 -12.72 -15.15
C MET A 328 -6.46 -12.31 -15.89
N TYR A 329 -6.73 -12.93 -17.04
CA TYR A 329 -7.91 -12.69 -17.89
C TYR A 329 -9.11 -13.57 -17.54
N ASN A 330 -9.00 -14.44 -16.53
CA ASN A 330 -10.14 -15.24 -16.08
C ASN A 330 -11.33 -14.36 -15.71
N ASP A 331 -12.53 -14.69 -16.19
CA ASP A 331 -13.74 -13.87 -16.04
C ASP A 331 -14.15 -13.58 -14.61
N GLN A 332 -14.05 -14.60 -13.73
CA GLN A 332 -14.37 -14.44 -12.32
C GLN A 332 -13.33 -13.51 -11.66
N LEU A 333 -12.04 -13.64 -12.02
CA LEU A 333 -10.97 -12.81 -11.50
C LEU A 333 -11.10 -11.36 -11.97
N LEU A 334 -11.32 -11.13 -13.27
CA LEU A 334 -11.51 -9.78 -13.82
C LEU A 334 -12.72 -9.07 -13.22
N SER A 335 -13.84 -9.79 -13.00
CA SER A 335 -15.03 -9.24 -12.36
C SER A 335 -14.78 -8.77 -10.92
N GLY A 336 -13.77 -9.36 -10.26
CA GLY A 336 -13.33 -9.01 -8.93
C GLY A 336 -12.08 -8.12 -8.89
N THR A 337 -11.57 -7.66 -10.04
CA THR A 337 -10.39 -6.82 -10.11
C THR A 337 -10.76 -5.36 -10.22
N LYS A 338 -10.26 -4.54 -9.29
CA LYS A 338 -10.42 -3.09 -9.29
C LYS A 338 -9.11 -2.43 -9.65
N ILE A 339 -9.15 -1.44 -10.55
CA ILE A 339 -8.03 -0.56 -10.83
C ILE A 339 -8.03 0.58 -9.82
N ILE A 340 -6.90 0.77 -9.17
CA ILE A 340 -6.65 1.87 -8.24
C ILE A 340 -5.62 2.79 -8.88
N LYS A 341 -6.08 3.91 -9.39
CA LYS A 341 -5.24 4.92 -10.05
C LYS A 341 -4.29 5.56 -9.05
N HIS A 342 -3.06 5.80 -9.48
CA HIS A 342 -2.12 6.59 -8.71
C HIS A 342 -2.28 8.08 -9.03
N TRP A 343 -1.87 8.93 -8.09
CA TRP A 343 -1.81 10.37 -8.34
C TRP A 343 -0.73 10.71 -9.40
N ALA A 344 -0.87 11.85 -10.07
CA ALA A 344 -0.09 12.24 -11.26
C ALA A 344 1.45 12.15 -11.08
N GLY A 345 1.97 12.56 -9.91
CA GLY A 345 3.41 12.55 -9.64
C GLY A 345 4.03 11.17 -9.31
N ARG A 346 3.29 10.07 -9.44
CA ARG A 346 3.82 8.74 -9.21
C ARG A 346 4.34 8.11 -10.50
N ASN A 347 5.44 7.33 -10.37
CA ASN A 347 6.08 6.67 -11.51
C ASN A 347 5.28 5.51 -12.12
N SER A 348 4.10 5.23 -11.60
CA SER A 348 3.22 4.19 -12.14
C SER A 348 1.78 4.69 -12.20
N ARG A 349 1.04 4.26 -13.24
CA ARG A 349 -0.36 4.62 -13.48
C ARG A 349 -1.28 4.17 -12.38
N GLY A 350 -1.03 2.99 -11.83
CA GLY A 350 -1.88 2.41 -10.81
C GLY A 350 -1.46 1.01 -10.39
N VAL A 351 -2.28 0.44 -9.53
CA VAL A 351 -2.20 -0.97 -9.09
C VAL A 351 -3.59 -1.57 -9.16
N THR A 352 -3.66 -2.88 -9.27
CA THR A 352 -4.93 -3.60 -9.12
C THR A 352 -5.16 -4.04 -7.68
N GLN A 353 -6.40 -4.32 -7.34
CA GLN A 353 -6.81 -4.92 -6.09
C GLN A 353 -7.92 -5.94 -6.35
N TYR A 354 -7.81 -7.11 -5.76
CA TYR A 354 -8.81 -8.16 -5.86
C TYR A 354 -9.87 -8.03 -4.77
N ILE A 355 -11.12 -8.30 -5.13
CA ILE A 355 -12.20 -8.44 -4.16
C ILE A 355 -12.08 -9.85 -3.55
N GLY A 356 -11.92 -9.93 -2.23
CA GLY A 356 -11.68 -11.21 -1.53
C GLY A 356 -12.76 -12.25 -1.79
N LYS A 357 -14.04 -11.85 -1.85
CA LYS A 357 -15.17 -12.73 -2.17
C LYS A 357 -15.09 -13.38 -3.56
N ASN A 358 -14.50 -12.68 -4.55
CA ASN A 358 -14.29 -13.25 -5.89
C ASN A 358 -13.20 -14.33 -5.85
N LEU A 359 -12.12 -14.13 -5.07
CA LEU A 359 -11.11 -15.18 -4.88
C LEU A 359 -11.69 -16.41 -4.18
N GLU A 360 -12.56 -16.22 -3.19
CA GLU A 360 -13.30 -17.32 -2.54
C GLU A 360 -14.18 -18.07 -3.54
N SER A 361 -14.89 -17.35 -4.41
CA SER A 361 -15.71 -17.94 -5.47
C SER A 361 -14.89 -18.78 -6.44
N ILE A 362 -13.71 -18.31 -6.84
CA ILE A 362 -12.77 -19.03 -7.71
C ILE A 362 -12.32 -20.35 -7.05
N ILE A 363 -11.99 -20.33 -5.78
CA ILE A 363 -11.55 -21.53 -5.04
C ILE A 363 -12.67 -22.56 -4.90
N ASN A 364 -13.90 -22.11 -4.67
CA ASN A 364 -15.03 -23.01 -4.41
C ASN A 364 -15.69 -23.50 -5.71
N ARG A 365 -15.73 -22.68 -6.75
CA ARG A 365 -16.35 -22.99 -8.04
C ARG A 365 -15.62 -22.27 -9.16
N PHE A 366 -14.57 -22.91 -9.64
CA PHE A 366 -13.74 -22.36 -10.72
C PHE A 366 -14.40 -22.49 -12.09
N ASP A 367 -14.40 -21.39 -12.84
CA ASP A 367 -14.76 -21.35 -14.25
C ASP A 367 -13.52 -20.98 -15.07
N TRP A 368 -13.26 -21.72 -16.14
CA TRP A 368 -12.11 -21.50 -17.04
C TRP A 368 -12.31 -20.36 -18.04
N GLY A 369 -13.49 -19.75 -18.08
CA GLY A 369 -13.86 -18.76 -19.08
C GLY A 369 -12.91 -17.56 -19.14
N ILE A 370 -12.55 -17.16 -20.34
CA ILE A 370 -11.92 -15.90 -20.68
C ILE A 370 -12.78 -15.23 -21.75
N ASP A 371 -13.40 -14.12 -21.38
CA ASP A 371 -14.11 -13.23 -22.31
C ASP A 371 -13.10 -12.27 -22.95
N SER A 372 -12.81 -12.47 -24.23
CA SER A 372 -11.84 -11.66 -24.98
C SER A 372 -12.26 -10.19 -25.05
N ILE A 373 -13.56 -9.86 -25.15
CA ILE A 373 -14.05 -8.47 -25.21
C ILE A 373 -13.80 -7.77 -23.88
N LYS A 374 -14.13 -8.44 -22.78
CA LYS A 374 -13.92 -7.93 -21.43
C LYS A 374 -12.44 -7.76 -21.11
N SER A 375 -11.62 -8.72 -21.54
CA SER A 375 -10.17 -8.67 -21.40
C SER A 375 -9.55 -7.51 -22.20
N GLN A 376 -10.00 -7.29 -23.44
CA GLN A 376 -9.58 -6.15 -24.26
C GLN A 376 -9.96 -4.82 -23.61
N LYS A 377 -11.19 -4.71 -23.10
CA LYS A 377 -11.64 -3.52 -22.38
C LYS A 377 -10.77 -3.22 -21.17
N PHE A 378 -10.44 -4.23 -20.38
CA PHE A 378 -9.54 -4.09 -19.22
C PHE A 378 -8.14 -3.61 -19.63
N ILE A 379 -7.56 -4.18 -20.69
CA ILE A 379 -6.26 -3.75 -21.23
C ILE A 379 -6.32 -2.31 -21.73
N SER A 380 -7.38 -1.95 -22.47
CA SER A 380 -7.58 -0.56 -22.93
C SER A 380 -7.63 0.42 -21.75
N GLU A 381 -8.39 0.10 -20.71
CA GLU A 381 -8.45 0.90 -19.49
C GLU A 381 -7.07 1.05 -18.82
N CYS A 382 -6.26 -0.02 -18.77
CA CYS A 382 -4.91 0.05 -18.24
C CYS A 382 -3.97 0.93 -19.08
N LEU A 383 -4.14 0.96 -20.39
CA LEU A 383 -3.31 1.75 -21.33
C LEU A 383 -3.68 3.25 -21.32
N GLU A 384 -4.93 3.59 -21.00
CA GLU A 384 -5.46 4.95 -20.98
C GLU A 384 -5.26 5.68 -19.63
N LEU A 385 -4.78 4.99 -18.61
CA LEU A 385 -4.43 5.59 -17.32
C LEU A 385 -3.19 6.50 -17.42
#